data_5ac520b71d77f201969c256b23935fc5
#
_entry.id   5ac520b71d77f201969c256b23935fc5
#
_cell.length_a   1.000
_cell.length_b   1.000
_cell.length_c   1.000
_cell.angle_alpha   90.00
_cell.angle_beta   90.00
_cell.angle_gamma   90.00
#
_symmetry.space_group_name_H-M   'P 1'
#
loop_
_entity.id
_entity.type
_entity.pdbx_description
1 polymer ?
#
loop_
_entity_poly.entity_id
_entity_poly.type
_entity_poly.pdbx_seq_one_letter_code
_entity_poly.pdbx_strand_id
1 'polypeptide(L)'
;MNMNRQHLTLLVLLDLSAAFDTVDHAILLNRLKSDFGISGNVLSWFKSYLYQRSQSVSINGHTSKKFEVKCGVPQGSCLGPLLFVLYASKLFTIIERHLPQVHAYADDTQLYVAFKPDPEHAANAVAAMEACINDIRKWMLADRLKINDDKTEFLVIGTRQQLAKVNIDSINVGTVEVSSSSEVKNLGCWLDNQLKLDSHINRLCKSAFFHLYNIRKIRKFLSPETTQILVNALVTSRLDYCNSILYGLPATELYKLQRVQNSAARLICNVGRFDHISPSLKMLHWLPIKFRIQFKILLITFKAIHGLAPAYLIELITLRTQCTYNLRSTNELLLQPPRVKTLKTLGDRSFVAAAPALWNKLPRAVRYSQNVQTFKKALKTHLFRKAYNLQNI
;
A
#
# COMPACT_ATOMS: atom_id res chain seq x y z
N MET A 1 -2.80 5.30 14.74
CA MET A 1 -2.60 5.63 16.17
C MET A 1 -2.97 7.07 16.52
N ASN A 2 -2.62 8.04 15.69
CA ASN A 2 -2.87 9.47 15.95
C ASN A 2 -4.36 9.81 16.13
N MET A 3 -5.24 9.26 15.31
CA MET A 3 -6.69 9.45 15.46
C MET A 3 -7.25 8.93 16.80
N ASN A 4 -6.66 7.89 17.40
CA ASN A 4 -7.03 7.41 18.74
C ASN A 4 -6.65 8.40 19.84
N ARG A 5 -5.62 9.23 19.60
CA ARG A 5 -5.20 10.31 20.47
C ARG A 5 -5.92 11.63 20.17
N GLN A 6 -6.95 11.57 19.30
CA GLN A 6 -7.69 12.74 18.83
C GLN A 6 -6.82 13.75 18.06
N HIS A 7 -5.74 13.30 17.40
CA HIS A 7 -4.92 14.13 16.54
C HIS A 7 -5.44 14.10 15.11
N LEU A 8 -5.18 15.17 14.38
CA LEU A 8 -5.26 15.24 12.93
C LEU A 8 -3.94 14.80 12.31
N THR A 9 -3.97 14.45 11.05
CA THR A 9 -2.77 14.14 10.27
C THR A 9 -2.80 14.93 8.97
N LEU A 10 -1.81 15.77 8.74
CA LEU A 10 -1.53 16.40 7.46
C LEU A 10 -0.71 15.42 6.64
N LEU A 11 -1.24 14.97 5.52
CA LEU A 11 -0.60 14.07 4.57
C LEU A 11 -0.35 14.81 3.27
N VAL A 12 0.89 14.85 2.80
CA VAL A 12 1.29 15.40 1.50
C VAL A 12 1.86 14.28 0.65
N LEU A 13 1.38 14.19 -0.59
CA LEU A 13 1.87 13.27 -1.61
C LEU A 13 2.69 14.08 -2.61
N LEU A 14 4.00 13.87 -2.61
CA LEU A 14 4.92 14.50 -3.55
C LEU A 14 5.09 13.59 -4.77
N ASP A 15 4.84 14.12 -5.97
CA ASP A 15 5.13 13.50 -7.24
C ASP A 15 6.42 14.08 -7.84
N LEU A 16 7.21 13.27 -8.52
CA LEU A 16 8.44 13.70 -9.17
C LEU A 16 8.25 13.73 -10.69
N SER A 17 8.75 14.81 -11.32
CA SER A 17 8.76 14.92 -12.77
C SER A 17 9.86 14.06 -13.37
N ALA A 18 9.49 13.07 -14.20
CA ALA A 18 10.42 12.25 -14.98
C ALA A 18 11.59 11.64 -14.14
N ALA A 19 11.28 11.18 -12.93
CA ALA A 19 12.24 10.78 -11.89
C ALA A 19 13.34 9.83 -12.40
N PHE A 20 12.97 8.81 -13.19
CA PHE A 20 13.91 7.84 -13.73
C PHE A 20 14.75 8.39 -14.90
N ASP A 21 14.23 9.36 -15.63
CA ASP A 21 14.87 9.91 -16.84
C ASP A 21 15.87 11.02 -16.51
N THR A 22 15.78 11.60 -15.30
CA THR A 22 16.62 12.73 -14.86
C THR A 22 17.79 12.32 -13.97
N VAL A 23 17.94 11.05 -13.62
CA VAL A 23 19.05 10.53 -12.79
C VAL A 23 20.40 10.89 -13.44
N ASP A 24 21.21 11.74 -12.79
CA ASP A 24 22.56 12.07 -13.24
C ASP A 24 23.52 10.93 -12.94
N HIS A 25 24.21 10.43 -13.98
CA HIS A 25 25.11 9.28 -13.85
C HIS A 25 26.32 9.57 -12.96
N ALA A 26 26.87 10.80 -13.02
CA ALA A 26 28.03 11.16 -12.21
C ALA A 26 27.68 11.26 -10.73
N ILE A 27 26.53 11.90 -10.40
CA ILE A 27 26.01 11.98 -9.04
C ILE A 27 25.70 10.58 -8.50
N LEU A 28 25.04 9.71 -9.29
CA LEU A 28 24.73 8.35 -8.89
C LEU A 28 26.01 7.55 -8.59
N LEU A 29 27.00 7.54 -9.49
CA LEU A 29 28.26 6.82 -9.30
C LEU A 29 29.04 7.33 -8.09
N ASN A 30 29.06 8.66 -7.87
CA ASN A 30 29.68 9.23 -6.68
C ASN A 30 28.96 8.77 -5.41
N ARG A 31 27.62 8.77 -5.39
CA ARG A 31 26.82 8.33 -4.25
C ARG A 31 27.00 6.83 -3.95
N LEU A 32 27.04 5.99 -4.99
CA LEU A 32 27.35 4.58 -4.85
C LEU A 32 28.71 4.36 -4.16
N LYS A 33 29.70 5.20 -4.49
CA LYS A 33 31.04 5.13 -3.90
C LYS A 33 31.07 5.69 -2.47
N SER A 34 30.57 6.93 -2.27
CA SER A 34 30.71 7.65 -1.00
C SER A 34 29.75 7.16 0.08
N ASP A 35 28.49 6.95 -0.27
CA ASP A 35 27.42 6.69 0.70
C ASP A 35 27.20 5.20 0.92
N PHE A 36 27.48 4.37 -0.10
CA PHE A 36 27.27 2.92 -0.05
C PHE A 36 28.56 2.09 -0.10
N GLY A 37 29.75 2.72 -0.17
CA GLY A 37 31.04 2.02 -0.14
C GLY A 37 31.32 1.13 -1.36
N ILE A 38 30.55 1.27 -2.44
CA ILE A 38 30.73 0.48 -3.67
C ILE A 38 31.97 0.95 -4.39
N SER A 39 32.93 0.05 -4.62
CA SER A 39 34.25 0.36 -5.23
C SER A 39 34.72 -0.74 -6.17
N GLY A 40 35.90 -0.56 -6.76
CA GLY A 40 36.58 -1.55 -7.60
C GLY A 40 35.73 -2.01 -8.80
N ASN A 41 35.76 -3.31 -9.07
CA ASN A 41 35.11 -3.91 -10.24
C ASN A 41 33.57 -3.69 -10.25
N VAL A 42 32.95 -3.63 -9.07
CA VAL A 42 31.49 -3.41 -8.97
C VAL A 42 31.15 -2.00 -9.43
N LEU A 43 31.86 -0.98 -8.98
CA LEU A 43 31.65 0.40 -9.42
C LEU A 43 31.95 0.56 -10.93
N SER A 44 33.00 -0.10 -11.42
CA SER A 44 33.35 -0.11 -12.84
C SER A 44 32.24 -0.74 -13.69
N TRP A 45 31.60 -1.78 -13.17
CA TRP A 45 30.45 -2.40 -13.82
C TRP A 45 29.26 -1.44 -13.91
N PHE A 46 28.91 -0.73 -12.83
CA PHE A 46 27.84 0.29 -12.87
C PHE A 46 28.19 1.41 -13.85
N LYS A 47 29.43 1.84 -13.89
CA LYS A 47 29.93 2.82 -14.89
C LYS A 47 29.69 2.32 -16.32
N SER A 48 30.05 1.08 -16.62
CA SER A 48 29.83 0.46 -17.93
C SER A 48 28.32 0.32 -18.24
N TYR A 49 27.49 -0.03 -17.24
CA TYR A 49 26.05 -0.15 -17.40
C TYR A 49 25.37 1.17 -17.78
N LEU A 50 25.84 2.29 -17.29
CA LEU A 50 25.26 3.62 -17.50
C LEU A 50 25.86 4.36 -18.71
N TYR A 51 27.12 4.09 -19.07
CA TYR A 51 27.87 4.83 -20.07
C TYR A 51 27.58 4.38 -21.49
N GLN A 52 27.79 5.30 -22.45
CA GLN A 52 27.70 5.08 -23.91
C GLN A 52 26.35 4.44 -24.34
N ARG A 53 25.31 4.78 -23.64
CA ARG A 53 23.95 4.34 -24.03
C ARG A 53 23.39 5.27 -25.08
N SER A 54 22.67 4.68 -26.03
CA SER A 54 21.91 5.42 -27.04
C SER A 54 20.51 4.85 -27.16
N GLN A 55 19.58 5.70 -27.56
CA GLN A 55 18.19 5.33 -27.86
C GLN A 55 17.85 5.68 -29.30
N SER A 56 16.96 4.91 -29.88
CA SER A 56 16.36 5.15 -31.19
C SER A 56 14.90 4.70 -31.17
N VAL A 57 14.06 5.34 -31.98
CA VAL A 57 12.66 4.98 -32.15
C VAL A 57 12.52 4.14 -33.40
N SER A 58 11.87 2.98 -33.32
CA SER A 58 11.57 2.12 -34.47
C SER A 58 10.05 2.02 -34.67
N ILE A 59 9.57 2.38 -35.87
CA ILE A 59 8.15 2.33 -36.26
C ILE A 59 8.07 1.65 -37.64
N ASN A 60 7.31 0.60 -37.75
CA ASN A 60 7.10 -0.14 -39.01
C ASN A 60 8.39 -0.50 -39.76
N GLY A 61 9.45 -0.89 -39.03
CA GLY A 61 10.72 -1.27 -39.62
C GLY A 61 11.66 -0.09 -39.93
N HIS A 62 11.23 1.15 -39.79
CA HIS A 62 12.06 2.35 -39.93
C HIS A 62 12.59 2.76 -38.55
N THR A 63 13.92 2.99 -38.46
CA THR A 63 14.57 3.37 -37.22
C THR A 63 15.15 4.79 -37.34
N SER A 64 14.89 5.62 -36.30
CA SER A 64 15.44 6.97 -36.19
C SER A 64 16.98 6.95 -36.05
N LYS A 65 17.60 8.11 -36.14
CA LYS A 65 19.00 8.30 -35.71
C LYS A 65 19.14 7.93 -34.24
N LYS A 66 20.31 7.43 -33.86
CA LYS A 66 20.67 7.15 -32.47
C LYS A 66 20.93 8.47 -31.74
N PHE A 67 20.33 8.62 -30.56
CA PHE A 67 20.55 9.73 -29.64
C PHE A 67 21.26 9.21 -28.39
N GLU A 68 22.32 9.88 -27.97
CA GLU A 68 23.04 9.53 -26.74
C GLU A 68 22.19 9.79 -25.51
N VAL A 69 22.14 8.82 -24.57
CA VAL A 69 21.46 8.94 -23.29
C VAL A 69 22.47 9.37 -22.23
N LYS A 70 22.48 10.68 -21.90
CA LYS A 70 23.41 11.30 -20.96
C LYS A 70 22.99 11.25 -19.50
N CYS A 71 21.71 10.95 -19.23
CA CYS A 71 21.11 10.84 -17.90
C CYS A 71 20.00 9.79 -17.93
N GLY A 72 19.50 9.45 -16.75
CA GLY A 72 18.41 8.51 -16.58
C GLY A 72 18.87 7.06 -16.47
N VAL A 73 17.96 6.25 -15.94
CA VAL A 73 18.09 4.80 -15.86
C VAL A 73 17.02 4.16 -16.74
N PRO A 74 17.33 3.05 -17.45
CA PRO A 74 16.39 2.47 -18.42
C PRO A 74 15.09 2.06 -17.74
N GLN A 75 13.97 2.63 -18.18
CA GLN A 75 12.64 2.24 -17.73
C GLN A 75 12.35 0.77 -18.10
N GLY A 76 11.78 0.02 -17.16
CA GLY A 76 11.55 -1.43 -17.33
C GLY A 76 12.79 -2.30 -17.08
N SER A 77 13.96 -1.72 -16.78
CA SER A 77 15.12 -2.50 -16.36
C SER A 77 14.95 -3.03 -14.93
N CYS A 78 15.59 -4.16 -14.66
CA CYS A 78 15.58 -4.77 -13.31
C CYS A 78 16.27 -3.88 -12.26
N LEU A 79 17.28 -3.11 -12.65
CA LEU A 79 18.07 -2.25 -11.75
C LEU A 79 17.52 -0.81 -11.62
N GLY A 80 16.70 -0.35 -12.56
CA GLY A 80 16.19 1.03 -12.54
C GLY A 80 15.61 1.46 -11.20
N PRO A 81 14.64 0.72 -10.63
CA PRO A 81 14.04 1.05 -9.33
C PRO A 81 15.06 1.08 -8.19
N LEU A 82 15.99 0.12 -8.16
CA LEU A 82 17.04 0.07 -7.14
C LEU A 82 17.99 1.26 -7.23
N LEU A 83 18.45 1.58 -8.44
CA LEU A 83 19.37 2.72 -8.67
C LEU A 83 18.69 4.04 -8.31
N PHE A 84 17.39 4.18 -8.59
CA PHE A 84 16.64 5.37 -8.19
C PHE A 84 16.54 5.49 -6.66
N VAL A 85 16.23 4.41 -5.93
CA VAL A 85 16.19 4.41 -4.46
C VAL A 85 17.55 4.79 -3.87
N LEU A 86 18.66 4.26 -4.42
CA LEU A 86 20.00 4.64 -4.00
C LEU A 86 20.32 6.11 -4.34
N TYR A 87 19.86 6.59 -5.50
CA TYR A 87 19.98 7.99 -5.89
C TYR A 87 19.20 8.93 -4.97
N ALA A 88 18.00 8.55 -4.56
CA ALA A 88 17.13 9.36 -3.71
C ALA A 88 17.39 9.19 -2.19
N SER A 89 18.39 8.40 -1.80
CA SER A 89 18.61 8.02 -0.39
C SER A 89 18.78 9.20 0.58
N LYS A 90 19.40 10.31 0.16
CA LYS A 90 19.59 11.52 0.99
C LYS A 90 18.29 12.22 1.35
N LEU A 91 17.21 11.96 0.62
CA LEU A 91 15.88 12.50 0.91
C LEU A 91 15.44 12.23 2.36
N PHE A 92 15.68 11.02 2.84
CA PHE A 92 15.29 10.62 4.20
C PHE A 92 16.01 11.44 5.27
N THR A 93 17.31 11.67 5.11
CA THR A 93 18.11 12.49 6.06
C THR A 93 17.63 13.95 6.11
N ILE A 94 17.13 14.48 4.99
CA ILE A 94 16.57 15.84 4.95
C ILE A 94 15.25 15.88 5.71
N ILE A 95 14.36 14.92 5.43
CA ILE A 95 13.03 14.87 6.04
C ILE A 95 13.10 14.66 7.55
N GLU A 96 14.02 13.82 8.03
CA GLU A 96 14.22 13.55 9.47
C GLU A 96 14.51 14.81 10.30
N ARG A 97 15.00 15.89 9.68
CA ARG A 97 15.25 17.18 10.36
C ARG A 97 13.99 17.98 10.65
N HIS A 98 12.91 17.71 9.93
CA HIS A 98 11.67 18.49 9.96
C HIS A 98 10.49 17.70 10.49
N LEU A 99 10.29 16.49 9.98
CA LEU A 99 9.09 15.68 10.21
C LEU A 99 9.44 14.31 10.78
N PRO A 100 8.64 13.81 11.73
CA PRO A 100 8.92 12.54 12.37
C PRO A 100 8.73 11.32 11.46
N GLN A 101 7.96 11.44 10.34
CA GLN A 101 7.54 10.27 9.57
C GLN A 101 7.47 10.53 8.06
N VAL A 102 8.03 9.59 7.31
CA VAL A 102 8.04 9.58 5.85
C VAL A 102 7.88 8.15 5.35
N HIS A 103 7.17 7.99 4.24
CA HIS A 103 7.17 6.77 3.45
C HIS A 103 7.47 7.13 2.00
N ALA A 104 8.36 6.37 1.38
CA ALA A 104 8.63 6.49 -0.05
C ALA A 104 8.50 5.13 -0.72
N TYR A 105 7.96 5.13 -1.91
CA TYR A 105 7.88 3.97 -2.80
C TYR A 105 8.31 4.39 -4.19
N ALA A 106 9.57 4.08 -4.53
CA ALA A 106 10.26 4.62 -5.70
C ALA A 106 10.23 6.15 -5.69
N ASP A 107 9.57 6.76 -6.66
CA ASP A 107 9.40 8.21 -6.81
C ASP A 107 8.21 8.79 -6.01
N ASP A 108 7.23 7.95 -5.61
CA ASP A 108 6.12 8.37 -4.78
C ASP A 108 6.55 8.61 -3.32
N THR A 109 6.60 9.85 -2.89
CA THR A 109 6.99 10.24 -1.53
C THR A 109 5.80 10.77 -0.73
N GLN A 110 5.59 10.20 0.44
CA GLN A 110 4.51 10.54 1.36
C GLN A 110 5.09 11.17 2.61
N LEU A 111 4.77 12.43 2.85
CA LEU A 111 5.12 13.16 4.06
C LEU A 111 3.90 13.28 4.95
N TYR A 112 4.04 13.02 6.25
CA TYR A 112 2.91 13.19 7.15
C TYR A 112 3.34 13.62 8.53
N VAL A 113 2.57 14.54 9.10
CA VAL A 113 2.74 15.06 10.46
C VAL A 113 1.41 14.99 11.20
N ALA A 114 1.48 14.53 12.44
CA ALA A 114 0.31 14.48 13.32
C ALA A 114 0.34 15.66 14.30
N PHE A 115 -0.81 16.32 14.50
CA PHE A 115 -0.93 17.50 15.35
C PHE A 115 -2.26 17.50 16.12
N LYS A 116 -2.34 18.28 17.19
CA LYS A 116 -3.58 18.47 17.94
C LYS A 116 -4.56 19.34 17.13
N PRO A 117 -5.88 19.09 17.24
CA PRO A 117 -6.89 19.80 16.46
C PRO A 117 -7.19 21.20 17.06
N ASP A 118 -6.22 22.08 17.00
CA ASP A 118 -6.32 23.49 17.36
C ASP A 118 -5.54 24.36 16.35
N PRO A 119 -5.85 25.67 16.23
CA PRO A 119 -5.26 26.54 15.21
C PRO A 119 -3.74 26.70 15.34
N GLU A 120 -3.19 26.75 16.54
CA GLU A 120 -1.76 26.94 16.78
C GLU A 120 -0.95 25.74 16.30
N HIS A 121 -1.35 24.53 16.72
CA HIS A 121 -0.68 23.30 16.30
C HIS A 121 -0.87 23.02 14.79
N ALA A 122 -2.00 23.46 14.22
CA ALA A 122 -2.22 23.40 12.79
C ALA A 122 -1.26 24.29 12.01
N ALA A 123 -1.11 25.56 12.42
CA ALA A 123 -0.17 26.50 11.82
C ALA A 123 1.28 25.99 11.92
N ASN A 124 1.69 25.46 13.07
CA ASN A 124 3.02 24.87 13.28
C ASN A 124 3.24 23.64 12.39
N ALA A 125 2.24 22.80 12.23
CA ALA A 125 2.33 21.62 11.35
C ALA A 125 2.47 21.99 9.88
N VAL A 126 1.72 23.00 9.42
CA VAL A 126 1.83 23.55 8.06
C VAL A 126 3.20 24.17 7.84
N ALA A 127 3.67 25.03 8.74
CA ALA A 127 4.98 25.68 8.64
C ALA A 127 6.12 24.65 8.59
N ALA A 128 6.08 23.60 9.43
CA ALA A 128 7.07 22.51 9.41
C ALA A 128 7.04 21.73 8.10
N MET A 129 5.84 21.47 7.54
CA MET A 129 5.67 20.79 6.27
C MET A 129 6.25 21.62 5.11
N GLU A 130 5.92 22.89 5.04
CA GLU A 130 6.42 23.82 4.02
C GLU A 130 7.94 23.98 4.07
N ALA A 131 8.51 24.13 5.28
CA ALA A 131 9.96 24.18 5.49
C ALA A 131 10.64 22.89 4.98
N CYS A 132 10.08 21.72 5.30
CA CYS A 132 10.55 20.43 4.82
C CYS A 132 10.52 20.34 3.29
N ILE A 133 9.40 20.70 2.66
CA ILE A 133 9.24 20.67 1.20
C ILE A 133 10.24 21.62 0.53
N ASN A 134 10.49 22.80 1.10
CA ASN A 134 11.47 23.75 0.57
C ASN A 134 12.90 23.20 0.63
N ASP A 135 13.29 22.52 1.71
CA ASP A 135 14.63 21.91 1.77
C ASP A 135 14.75 20.67 0.85
N ILE A 136 13.69 19.88 0.72
CA ILE A 136 13.62 18.82 -0.30
C ILE A 136 13.81 19.40 -1.69
N ARG A 137 13.12 20.49 -2.01
CA ARG A 137 13.22 21.17 -3.32
C ARG A 137 14.63 21.66 -3.62
N LYS A 138 15.29 22.31 -2.66
CA LYS A 138 16.69 22.76 -2.79
C LYS A 138 17.63 21.60 -3.10
N TRP A 139 17.47 20.51 -2.34
CA TRP A 139 18.27 19.30 -2.56
C TRP A 139 17.98 18.67 -3.92
N MET A 140 16.71 18.56 -4.31
CA MET A 140 16.34 18.00 -5.61
C MET A 140 16.93 18.79 -6.78
N LEU A 141 16.94 20.12 -6.71
CA LEU A 141 17.57 20.96 -7.72
C LEU A 141 19.06 20.68 -7.83
N ALA A 142 19.78 20.52 -6.71
CA ALA A 142 21.20 20.18 -6.70
C ALA A 142 21.46 18.78 -7.30
N ASP A 143 20.54 17.85 -7.09
CA ASP A 143 20.59 16.47 -7.60
C ASP A 143 19.85 16.29 -8.93
N ARG A 144 19.54 17.39 -9.65
CA ARG A 144 18.85 17.37 -10.96
C ARG A 144 17.50 16.64 -10.97
N LEU A 145 16.84 16.58 -9.83
CA LEU A 145 15.47 16.14 -9.70
C LEU A 145 14.51 17.33 -9.64
N LYS A 146 13.24 17.11 -9.95
CA LYS A 146 12.22 18.16 -9.90
C LYS A 146 10.92 17.62 -9.31
N ILE A 147 10.35 18.34 -8.32
CA ILE A 147 9.00 18.10 -7.83
C ILE A 147 8.01 18.51 -8.94
N ASN A 148 6.98 17.73 -9.10
CA ASN A 148 5.84 18.06 -9.94
C ASN A 148 4.79 18.76 -9.10
N ASP A 149 4.82 20.07 -9.13
CA ASP A 149 3.93 20.89 -8.29
C ASP A 149 2.46 20.67 -8.62
N ASP A 150 2.13 20.50 -9.91
CA ASP A 150 0.75 20.32 -10.41
C ASP A 150 0.14 18.97 -9.98
N LYS A 151 0.98 17.98 -9.64
CA LYS A 151 0.55 16.67 -9.18
C LYS A 151 0.74 16.46 -7.69
N THR A 152 1.33 17.44 -7.00
CA THR A 152 1.44 17.39 -5.55
C THR A 152 0.06 17.62 -4.95
N GLU A 153 -0.37 16.69 -4.11
CA GLU A 153 -1.67 16.72 -3.45
C GLU A 153 -1.49 16.67 -1.94
N PHE A 154 -2.40 17.30 -1.19
CA PHE A 154 -2.43 17.10 0.24
C PHE A 154 -3.84 16.89 0.79
N LEU A 155 -3.89 16.23 1.94
CA LEU A 155 -5.11 15.81 2.61
C LEU A 155 -4.96 15.96 4.12
N VAL A 156 -5.93 16.57 4.78
CA VAL A 156 -6.02 16.57 6.25
C VAL A 156 -6.94 15.43 6.69
N ILE A 157 -6.38 14.48 7.46
CA ILE A 157 -7.07 13.26 7.87
C ILE A 157 -7.46 13.36 9.36
N GLY A 158 -8.73 13.11 9.65
CA GLY A 158 -9.24 13.11 11.02
C GLY A 158 -10.69 12.64 11.14
N THR A 159 -11.22 12.66 12.35
CA THR A 159 -12.65 12.48 12.54
C THR A 159 -13.39 13.76 12.14
N ARG A 160 -14.67 13.65 11.79
CA ARG A 160 -15.50 14.82 11.43
C ARG A 160 -15.45 15.93 12.47
N GLN A 161 -15.46 15.55 13.76
CA GLN A 161 -15.42 16.51 14.87
C GLN A 161 -14.07 17.21 15.01
N GLN A 162 -12.96 16.54 14.67
CA GLN A 162 -11.61 17.12 14.73
C GLN A 162 -11.36 18.01 13.52
N LEU A 163 -11.77 17.59 12.32
CA LEU A 163 -11.67 18.38 11.09
C LEU A 163 -12.44 19.70 11.20
N ALA A 164 -13.58 19.73 11.92
CA ALA A 164 -14.35 20.95 12.12
C ALA A 164 -13.67 22.00 13.03
N LYS A 165 -12.58 21.65 13.73
CA LYS A 165 -11.86 22.57 14.64
C LYS A 165 -10.74 23.34 13.97
N VAL A 166 -10.32 22.95 12.78
CA VAL A 166 -9.19 23.53 12.05
C VAL A 166 -9.56 23.72 10.61
N ASN A 167 -9.10 24.83 10.05
CA ASN A 167 -9.19 25.09 8.63
C ASN A 167 -7.78 25.16 8.05
N ILE A 168 -7.43 24.21 7.14
CA ILE A 168 -6.20 24.21 6.34
C ILE A 168 -6.64 24.11 4.89
N ASP A 169 -6.80 25.25 4.25
CA ASP A 169 -7.31 25.34 2.88
C ASP A 169 -6.20 25.11 1.85
N SER A 170 -4.99 25.56 2.16
CA SER A 170 -3.85 25.47 1.25
C SER A 170 -2.53 25.31 2.00
N ILE A 171 -1.51 24.83 1.29
CA ILE A 171 -0.10 24.81 1.69
C ILE A 171 0.77 25.32 0.53
N ASN A 172 1.92 25.91 0.86
CA ASN A 172 2.85 26.37 -0.15
C ASN A 172 3.85 25.28 -0.53
N VAL A 173 3.89 24.90 -1.80
CA VAL A 173 4.87 23.99 -2.38
C VAL A 173 5.82 24.78 -3.28
N GLY A 174 6.86 25.37 -2.66
CA GLY A 174 7.71 26.34 -3.34
C GLY A 174 6.98 27.66 -3.60
N THR A 175 6.74 27.97 -4.87
CA THR A 175 6.01 29.19 -5.32
C THR A 175 4.55 28.91 -5.64
N VAL A 176 4.11 27.66 -5.57
CA VAL A 176 2.75 27.25 -5.93
C VAL A 176 1.95 27.00 -4.67
N GLU A 177 0.77 27.58 -4.60
CA GLU A 177 -0.21 27.30 -3.57
C GLU A 177 -1.04 26.08 -3.98
N VAL A 178 -0.96 25.01 -3.19
CA VAL A 178 -1.71 23.76 -3.40
C VAL A 178 -2.93 23.76 -2.48
N SER A 179 -4.13 23.59 -3.03
CA SER A 179 -5.37 23.53 -2.26
C SER A 179 -5.61 22.15 -1.65
N SER A 180 -6.31 22.11 -0.51
CA SER A 180 -6.67 20.87 0.17
C SER A 180 -7.60 20.01 -0.69
N SER A 181 -7.25 18.74 -0.84
CA SER A 181 -8.05 17.74 -1.54
C SER A 181 -9.02 17.04 -0.57
N SER A 182 -10.23 16.73 -1.02
CA SER A 182 -11.17 15.91 -0.25
C SER A 182 -10.83 14.41 -0.30
N GLU A 183 -10.17 13.99 -1.37
CA GLU A 183 -9.65 12.63 -1.60
C GLU A 183 -8.36 12.68 -2.43
N VAL A 184 -7.43 11.78 -2.15
CA VAL A 184 -6.16 11.64 -2.88
C VAL A 184 -5.93 10.19 -3.28
N LYS A 185 -5.20 9.99 -4.38
CA LYS A 185 -4.83 8.65 -4.84
C LYS A 185 -3.40 8.31 -4.40
N ASN A 186 -3.26 7.37 -3.49
CA ASN A 186 -1.97 6.91 -2.98
C ASN A 186 -1.73 5.44 -3.37
N LEU A 187 -0.67 5.16 -4.13
CA LEU A 187 -0.30 3.81 -4.57
C LEU A 187 -1.50 2.98 -5.08
N GLY A 188 -2.37 3.61 -5.87
CA GLY A 188 -3.56 2.95 -6.42
C GLY A 188 -4.78 2.89 -5.51
N CYS A 189 -4.67 3.30 -4.25
CA CYS A 189 -5.79 3.40 -3.31
C CYS A 189 -6.27 4.85 -3.17
N TRP A 190 -7.58 5.07 -3.18
CA TRP A 190 -8.16 6.38 -2.90
C TRP A 190 -8.41 6.54 -1.41
N LEU A 191 -7.83 7.58 -0.83
CA LEU A 191 -7.95 7.93 0.59
C LEU A 191 -8.80 9.20 0.68
N ASP A 192 -9.80 9.20 1.54
CA ASP A 192 -10.60 10.37 1.90
C ASP A 192 -10.19 10.90 3.29
N ASN A 193 -10.57 12.14 3.60
CA ASN A 193 -10.21 12.84 4.83
C ASN A 193 -10.72 12.16 6.12
N GLN A 194 -11.66 11.22 6.04
CA GLN A 194 -12.16 10.44 7.17
C GLN A 194 -11.80 8.96 7.09
N LEU A 195 -11.04 8.54 6.07
CA LEU A 195 -10.69 7.15 5.78
C LEU A 195 -11.90 6.21 5.73
N LYS A 196 -13.03 6.69 5.20
CA LYS A 196 -14.23 5.87 4.97
C LYS A 196 -14.06 4.91 3.82
N LEU A 197 -13.24 5.29 2.84
CA LEU A 197 -12.89 4.51 1.64
C LEU A 197 -14.09 4.20 0.72
N ASP A 198 -15.20 4.94 0.86
CA ASP A 198 -16.41 4.73 0.04
C ASP A 198 -16.12 4.98 -1.45
N SER A 199 -15.39 6.06 -1.75
CA SER A 199 -14.96 6.40 -3.11
C SER A 199 -14.05 5.33 -3.70
N HIS A 200 -13.10 4.82 -2.91
CA HIS A 200 -12.22 3.72 -3.32
C HIS A 200 -13.03 2.48 -3.70
N ILE A 201 -13.94 2.04 -2.83
CA ILE A 201 -14.79 0.87 -3.07
C ILE A 201 -15.67 1.06 -4.30
N ASN A 202 -16.28 2.22 -4.47
CA ASN A 202 -17.15 2.51 -5.61
C ASN A 202 -16.38 2.48 -6.93
N ARG A 203 -15.17 3.10 -6.98
CA ARG A 203 -14.27 3.06 -8.16
C ARG A 203 -13.79 1.65 -8.45
N LEU A 204 -13.43 0.88 -7.42
CA LEU A 204 -13.03 -0.51 -7.54
C LEU A 204 -14.16 -1.38 -8.11
N CYS A 205 -15.38 -1.25 -7.59
CA CYS A 205 -16.55 -1.96 -8.08
C CYS A 205 -16.86 -1.58 -9.55
N LYS A 206 -16.82 -0.28 -9.89
CA LYS A 206 -17.04 0.18 -11.27
C LYS A 206 -16.07 -0.45 -12.24
N SER A 207 -14.77 -0.43 -11.93
CA SER A 207 -13.73 -1.04 -12.74
C SER A 207 -13.91 -2.57 -12.86
N ALA A 208 -14.20 -3.25 -11.76
CA ALA A 208 -14.40 -4.69 -11.76
C ALA A 208 -15.63 -5.12 -12.58
N PHE A 209 -16.76 -4.41 -12.45
CA PHE A 209 -17.95 -4.68 -13.26
C PHE A 209 -17.73 -4.40 -14.74
N PHE A 210 -16.94 -3.38 -15.09
CA PHE A 210 -16.55 -3.12 -16.48
C PHE A 210 -15.81 -4.33 -17.08
N HIS A 211 -14.84 -4.90 -16.37
CA HIS A 211 -14.16 -6.11 -16.83
C HIS A 211 -15.09 -7.34 -16.91
N LEU A 212 -15.95 -7.53 -15.91
CA LEU A 212 -16.94 -8.61 -15.94
C LEU A 212 -17.91 -8.50 -17.13
N TYR A 213 -18.32 -7.27 -17.45
CA TYR A 213 -19.16 -7.02 -18.63
C TYR A 213 -18.45 -7.41 -19.93
N ASN A 214 -17.18 -7.02 -20.10
CA ASN A 214 -16.41 -7.34 -21.28
C ASN A 214 -16.17 -8.86 -21.41
N ILE A 215 -15.81 -9.55 -20.32
CA ILE A 215 -15.63 -11.00 -20.32
C ILE A 215 -16.96 -11.69 -20.67
N ARG A 216 -18.09 -11.19 -20.16
CA ARG A 216 -19.43 -11.75 -20.47
C ARG A 216 -19.75 -11.70 -21.96
N LYS A 217 -19.38 -10.64 -22.68
CA LYS A 217 -19.60 -10.54 -24.14
C LYS A 217 -18.93 -11.67 -24.92
N ILE A 218 -17.75 -12.10 -24.49
CA ILE A 218 -16.98 -13.13 -25.16
C ILE A 218 -17.10 -14.50 -24.49
N ARG A 219 -17.89 -14.61 -23.39
CA ARG A 219 -18.00 -15.84 -22.56
C ARG A 219 -18.35 -17.09 -23.37
N LYS A 220 -19.20 -16.96 -24.41
CA LYS A 220 -19.61 -18.08 -25.27
C LYS A 220 -18.47 -18.71 -26.07
N PHE A 221 -17.35 -17.99 -26.25
CA PHE A 221 -16.16 -18.46 -26.95
C PHE A 221 -15.06 -18.94 -25.99
N LEU A 222 -15.28 -18.90 -24.67
CA LEU A 222 -14.30 -19.23 -23.67
C LEU A 222 -14.66 -20.50 -22.92
N SER A 223 -13.66 -21.34 -22.61
CA SER A 223 -13.83 -22.41 -21.64
C SER A 223 -14.03 -21.88 -20.23
N PRO A 224 -14.57 -22.67 -19.28
CA PRO A 224 -14.66 -22.29 -17.87
C PRO A 224 -13.29 -21.91 -17.29
N GLU A 225 -12.24 -22.66 -17.60
CA GLU A 225 -10.86 -22.45 -17.13
C GLU A 225 -10.30 -21.13 -17.66
N THR A 226 -10.45 -20.85 -18.95
CA THR A 226 -10.02 -19.60 -19.57
C THR A 226 -10.78 -18.40 -18.96
N THR A 227 -12.09 -18.57 -18.75
CA THR A 227 -12.91 -17.55 -18.07
C THR A 227 -12.40 -17.29 -16.66
N GLN A 228 -12.04 -18.34 -15.92
CA GLN A 228 -11.49 -18.20 -14.55
C GLN A 228 -10.14 -17.48 -14.58
N ILE A 229 -9.27 -17.77 -15.54
CA ILE A 229 -7.98 -17.05 -15.70
C ILE A 229 -8.21 -15.56 -15.93
N LEU A 230 -9.10 -15.19 -16.86
CA LEU A 230 -9.41 -13.79 -17.14
C LEU A 230 -10.04 -13.08 -15.93
N VAL A 231 -10.98 -13.74 -15.25
CA VAL A 231 -11.59 -13.19 -14.02
C VAL A 231 -10.56 -13.00 -12.91
N ASN A 232 -9.64 -13.96 -12.74
CA ASN A 232 -8.59 -13.83 -11.74
C ASN A 232 -7.64 -12.68 -12.08
N ALA A 233 -7.23 -12.54 -13.33
CA ALA A 233 -6.31 -11.49 -13.77
C ALA A 233 -6.92 -10.08 -13.70
N LEU A 234 -8.19 -9.92 -14.11
CA LEU A 234 -8.79 -8.59 -14.31
C LEU A 234 -9.72 -8.15 -13.17
N VAL A 235 -10.26 -9.09 -12.39
CA VAL A 235 -11.25 -8.79 -11.33
C VAL A 235 -10.73 -9.18 -9.96
N THR A 236 -10.34 -10.45 -9.74
CA THR A 236 -9.91 -10.93 -8.42
C THR A 236 -8.64 -10.22 -7.96
N SER A 237 -7.68 -9.99 -8.86
CA SER A 237 -6.45 -9.25 -8.57
C SER A 237 -6.73 -7.85 -8.02
N ARG A 238 -7.74 -7.15 -8.56
CA ARG A 238 -8.16 -5.83 -8.08
C ARG A 238 -8.85 -5.89 -6.71
N LEU A 239 -9.69 -6.91 -6.48
CA LEU A 239 -10.33 -7.12 -5.18
C LEU A 239 -9.33 -7.48 -4.06
N ASP A 240 -8.20 -8.09 -4.42
CA ASP A 240 -7.16 -8.49 -3.47
C ASP A 240 -6.05 -7.44 -3.29
N TYR A 241 -5.96 -6.45 -4.19
CA TYR A 241 -4.98 -5.38 -4.08
C TYR A 241 -5.32 -4.49 -2.88
N CYS A 242 -4.36 -4.32 -1.96
CA CYS A 242 -4.49 -3.51 -0.74
C CYS A 242 -5.73 -3.81 0.13
N ASN A 243 -6.38 -4.97 -0.03
CA ASN A 243 -7.64 -5.28 0.64
C ASN A 243 -7.57 -5.24 2.18
N SER A 244 -6.38 -5.32 2.77
CA SER A 244 -6.19 -5.22 4.23
C SER A 244 -6.66 -3.88 4.80
N ILE A 245 -6.61 -2.78 4.03
CA ILE A 245 -7.09 -1.45 4.47
C ILE A 245 -8.61 -1.41 4.66
N LEU A 246 -9.33 -2.36 4.06
CA LEU A 246 -10.79 -2.48 4.13
C LEU A 246 -11.27 -3.20 5.40
N TYR A 247 -10.36 -3.60 6.28
CA TYR A 247 -10.72 -4.25 7.54
C TYR A 247 -11.54 -3.33 8.44
N GLY A 248 -12.59 -3.86 9.04
CA GLY A 248 -13.44 -3.11 9.96
C GLY A 248 -14.36 -2.08 9.31
N LEU A 249 -14.44 -2.03 7.98
CA LEU A 249 -15.44 -1.23 7.27
C LEU A 249 -16.86 -1.79 7.52
N PRO A 250 -17.90 -0.94 7.40
CA PRO A 250 -19.28 -1.37 7.50
C PRO A 250 -19.61 -2.54 6.57
N ALA A 251 -20.50 -3.43 7.03
CA ALA A 251 -20.90 -4.59 6.24
C ALA A 251 -21.54 -4.22 4.89
N THR A 252 -22.21 -3.07 4.82
CA THR A 252 -22.81 -2.50 3.60
C THR A 252 -21.76 -2.22 2.54
N GLU A 253 -20.59 -1.67 2.91
CA GLU A 253 -19.51 -1.40 2.00
C GLU A 253 -18.83 -2.68 1.51
N LEU A 254 -18.52 -3.60 2.43
CA LEU A 254 -17.96 -4.90 2.05
C LEU A 254 -18.91 -5.73 1.18
N TYR A 255 -20.22 -5.53 1.34
CA TYR A 255 -21.23 -6.19 0.50
C TYR A 255 -21.15 -5.74 -0.97
N LYS A 256 -20.81 -4.49 -1.25
CA LYS A 256 -20.58 -4.02 -2.63
C LYS A 256 -19.53 -4.86 -3.33
N LEU A 257 -18.38 -5.11 -2.65
CA LEU A 257 -17.30 -5.96 -3.16
C LEU A 257 -17.72 -7.43 -3.25
N GLN A 258 -18.50 -7.92 -2.28
CA GLN A 258 -19.03 -9.28 -2.33
C GLN A 258 -19.96 -9.49 -3.53
N ARG A 259 -20.75 -8.49 -3.92
CA ARG A 259 -21.57 -8.54 -5.14
C ARG A 259 -20.72 -8.69 -6.41
N VAL A 260 -19.58 -8.00 -6.50
CA VAL A 260 -18.60 -8.19 -7.60
C VAL A 260 -18.11 -9.63 -7.62
N GLN A 261 -17.64 -10.14 -6.48
CA GLN A 261 -17.16 -11.51 -6.38
C GLN A 261 -18.23 -12.55 -6.74
N ASN A 262 -19.46 -12.34 -6.31
CA ASN A 262 -20.58 -13.21 -6.64
C ASN A 262 -20.88 -13.20 -8.15
N SER A 263 -20.83 -12.02 -8.77
CA SER A 263 -21.03 -11.88 -10.24
C SER A 263 -19.91 -12.56 -11.03
N ALA A 264 -18.68 -12.48 -10.53
CA ALA A 264 -17.53 -13.17 -11.08
C ALA A 264 -17.70 -14.70 -11.02
N ALA A 265 -18.10 -15.23 -9.87
CA ALA A 265 -18.34 -16.65 -9.69
C ALA A 265 -19.47 -17.17 -10.60
N ARG A 266 -20.58 -16.40 -10.72
CA ARG A 266 -21.66 -16.74 -11.65
C ARG A 266 -21.20 -16.82 -13.09
N LEU A 267 -20.33 -15.89 -13.50
CA LEU A 267 -19.80 -15.84 -14.86
C LEU A 267 -18.92 -17.07 -15.19
N ILE A 268 -18.10 -17.50 -14.24
CA ILE A 268 -17.23 -18.68 -14.40
C ILE A 268 -18.08 -19.96 -14.45
N CYS A 269 -18.96 -20.14 -13.45
CA CYS A 269 -19.75 -21.36 -13.26
C CYS A 269 -20.99 -21.43 -14.15
N ASN A 270 -21.28 -20.40 -14.94
CA ASN A 270 -22.48 -20.27 -15.78
C ASN A 270 -23.79 -20.48 -14.99
N VAL A 271 -23.91 -19.87 -13.81
CA VAL A 271 -25.04 -20.00 -12.89
C VAL A 271 -25.93 -18.77 -12.99
N GLY A 272 -27.24 -18.97 -12.90
CA GLY A 272 -28.25 -17.94 -13.05
C GLY A 272 -28.21 -16.84 -11.97
N ARG A 273 -28.87 -15.71 -12.27
CA ARG A 273 -28.89 -14.55 -11.36
C ARG A 273 -29.50 -14.87 -10.00
N PHE A 274 -30.52 -15.72 -9.97
CA PHE A 274 -31.31 -16.04 -8.76
C PHE A 274 -30.81 -17.28 -8.03
N ASP A 275 -29.86 -18.03 -8.59
CA ASP A 275 -29.34 -19.24 -7.96
C ASP A 275 -28.47 -18.89 -6.74
N HIS A 276 -28.44 -19.77 -5.76
CA HIS A 276 -27.59 -19.64 -4.60
C HIS A 276 -26.11 -19.66 -4.99
N ILE A 277 -25.36 -18.64 -4.57
CA ILE A 277 -23.96 -18.46 -4.98
C ILE A 277 -22.97 -19.29 -4.17
N SER A 278 -23.34 -19.71 -2.95
CA SER A 278 -22.44 -20.42 -2.04
C SER A 278 -21.86 -21.72 -2.62
N PRO A 279 -22.59 -22.55 -3.35
CA PRO A 279 -22.03 -23.73 -4.02
C PRO A 279 -20.93 -23.37 -5.03
N SER A 280 -21.14 -22.34 -5.86
CA SER A 280 -20.16 -21.87 -6.83
C SER A 280 -18.88 -21.34 -6.16
N LEU A 281 -19.00 -20.55 -5.09
CA LEU A 281 -17.85 -20.07 -4.32
C LEU A 281 -17.06 -21.22 -3.68
N LYS A 282 -17.76 -22.24 -3.16
CA LYS A 282 -17.14 -23.46 -2.62
C LYS A 282 -16.40 -24.24 -3.68
N MET A 283 -17.02 -24.47 -4.86
CA MET A 283 -16.41 -25.17 -5.98
C MET A 283 -15.15 -24.46 -6.49
N LEU A 284 -15.17 -23.12 -6.55
CA LEU A 284 -14.01 -22.31 -6.92
C LEU A 284 -12.95 -22.17 -5.80
N HIS A 285 -13.20 -22.74 -4.62
CA HIS A 285 -12.36 -22.58 -3.43
C HIS A 285 -12.09 -21.11 -3.07
N TRP A 286 -13.09 -20.25 -3.25
CA TRP A 286 -12.97 -18.83 -2.98
C TRP A 286 -13.42 -18.48 -1.57
N LEU A 287 -12.56 -17.74 -0.86
CA LEU A 287 -12.94 -17.10 0.38
C LEU A 287 -13.83 -15.89 0.08
N PRO A 288 -14.95 -15.69 0.81
CA PRO A 288 -15.72 -14.44 0.76
C PRO A 288 -14.84 -13.22 1.11
N ILE A 289 -15.20 -12.03 0.62
CA ILE A 289 -14.42 -10.78 0.77
C ILE A 289 -13.95 -10.56 2.21
N LYS A 290 -14.83 -10.67 3.20
CA LYS A 290 -14.50 -10.53 4.63
C LYS A 290 -13.31 -11.43 5.04
N PHE A 291 -13.30 -12.67 4.59
CA PHE A 291 -12.27 -13.64 4.93
C PHE A 291 -11.00 -13.46 4.10
N ARG A 292 -11.08 -12.90 2.88
CA ARG A 292 -9.90 -12.51 2.10
C ARG A 292 -9.13 -11.38 2.79
N ILE A 293 -9.84 -10.39 3.34
CA ILE A 293 -9.26 -9.30 4.13
C ILE A 293 -8.55 -9.87 5.37
N GLN A 294 -9.22 -10.74 6.13
CA GLN A 294 -8.63 -11.39 7.30
C GLN A 294 -7.42 -12.23 6.94
N PHE A 295 -7.48 -12.97 5.82
CA PHE A 295 -6.35 -13.76 5.32
C PHE A 295 -5.12 -12.88 5.06
N LYS A 296 -5.30 -11.72 4.42
CA LYS A 296 -4.20 -10.79 4.13
C LYS A 296 -3.56 -10.25 5.41
N ILE A 297 -4.37 -9.77 6.36
CA ILE A 297 -3.88 -9.24 7.65
C ILE A 297 -3.11 -10.34 8.40
N LEU A 298 -3.68 -11.54 8.53
CA LEU A 298 -3.08 -12.65 9.24
C LEU A 298 -1.78 -13.11 8.57
N LEU A 299 -1.70 -13.07 7.23
CA LEU A 299 -0.47 -13.39 6.51
C LEU A 299 0.64 -12.34 6.77
N ILE A 300 0.28 -11.05 6.80
CA ILE A 300 1.22 -9.98 7.16
C ILE A 300 1.67 -10.14 8.61
N THR A 301 0.74 -10.45 9.53
CA THR A 301 1.02 -10.71 10.94
C THR A 301 2.00 -11.89 11.11
N PHE A 302 1.77 -13.00 10.42
CA PHE A 302 2.71 -14.14 10.44
C PHE A 302 4.10 -13.74 9.98
N LYS A 303 4.19 -13.02 8.86
CA LYS A 303 5.47 -12.53 8.34
C LYS A 303 6.18 -11.59 9.33
N ALA A 304 5.44 -10.70 9.99
CA ALA A 304 6.00 -9.77 10.96
C ALA A 304 6.53 -10.50 12.21
N ILE A 305 5.80 -11.49 12.72
CA ILE A 305 6.26 -12.32 13.86
C ILE A 305 7.57 -13.06 13.55
N HIS A 306 7.74 -13.50 12.31
CA HIS A 306 8.90 -14.29 11.87
C HIS A 306 10.02 -13.45 11.21
N GLY A 307 10.01 -12.12 11.35
CA GLY A 307 11.04 -11.24 10.78
C GLY A 307 11.06 -11.18 9.24
N LEU A 308 9.98 -11.60 8.59
CA LEU A 308 9.82 -11.64 7.12
C LEU A 308 9.05 -10.46 6.57
N ALA A 309 8.73 -9.48 7.40
CA ALA A 309 8.08 -8.22 7.02
C ALA A 309 9.06 -7.05 7.18
N PRO A 310 8.78 -5.88 6.57
CA PRO A 310 9.56 -4.68 6.81
C PRO A 310 9.57 -4.27 8.29
N ALA A 311 10.66 -3.63 8.76
CA ALA A 311 10.89 -3.27 10.15
C ALA A 311 9.70 -2.46 10.74
N TYR A 312 9.18 -1.49 10.00
CA TYR A 312 8.06 -0.66 10.43
C TYR A 312 6.75 -1.45 10.70
N LEU A 313 6.57 -2.65 10.12
CA LEU A 313 5.44 -3.53 10.43
C LEU A 313 5.75 -4.45 11.63
N ILE A 314 7.00 -4.87 11.77
CA ILE A 314 7.45 -5.68 12.90
C ILE A 314 7.30 -4.91 14.21
N GLU A 315 7.69 -3.64 14.22
CA GLU A 315 7.61 -2.73 15.38
C GLU A 315 6.17 -2.45 15.85
N LEU A 316 5.18 -2.63 14.96
CA LEU A 316 3.77 -2.41 15.29
C LEU A 316 3.14 -3.55 16.11
N ILE A 317 3.78 -4.70 16.20
CA ILE A 317 3.25 -5.87 16.93
C ILE A 317 4.21 -6.29 18.03
N THR A 318 3.65 -6.69 19.16
CA THR A 318 4.42 -7.16 20.31
C THR A 318 3.90 -8.54 20.69
N LEU A 319 4.82 -9.49 20.86
CA LEU A 319 4.49 -10.78 21.45
C LEU A 319 4.13 -10.59 22.92
N ARG A 320 3.16 -11.33 23.39
CA ARG A 320 2.77 -11.33 24.79
C ARG A 320 3.91 -11.96 25.59
N THR A 321 4.71 -11.12 26.25
CA THR A 321 5.73 -11.57 27.18
C THR A 321 5.10 -12.23 28.40
N GLN A 322 5.80 -13.19 28.98
CA GLN A 322 5.37 -13.95 30.15
C GLN A 322 4.96 -12.99 31.27
N CYS A 323 3.73 -13.12 31.78
CA CYS A 323 3.39 -12.57 33.08
C CYS A 323 4.19 -13.30 34.17
N THR A 324 4.45 -12.61 35.29
CA THR A 324 5.17 -13.10 36.47
C THR A 324 4.64 -14.42 37.05
N TYR A 325 3.51 -14.91 36.60
CA TYR A 325 2.92 -16.19 36.95
C TYR A 325 2.89 -17.13 35.74
N ASN A 326 3.43 -18.33 35.91
CA ASN A 326 3.39 -19.42 34.90
C ASN A 326 1.94 -19.92 34.70
N LEU A 327 1.16 -19.18 33.90
CA LEU A 327 -0.15 -19.65 33.46
C LEU A 327 0.04 -20.68 32.32
N ARG A 328 -0.88 -21.65 32.20
CA ARG A 328 -0.89 -22.64 31.10
C ARG A 328 -0.82 -22.04 29.70
N SER A 329 -1.17 -20.75 29.56
CA SER A 329 -1.11 -19.98 28.31
C SER A 329 0.24 -19.29 28.04
N THR A 330 1.23 -19.45 28.90
CA THR A 330 2.51 -18.72 28.85
C THR A 330 3.36 -19.09 27.62
N ASN A 331 3.17 -20.30 27.08
CA ASN A 331 3.88 -20.79 25.89
C ASN A 331 3.06 -20.67 24.59
N GLU A 332 1.95 -19.92 24.60
CA GLU A 332 1.18 -19.69 23.39
C GLU A 332 1.69 -18.47 22.62
N LEU A 333 1.97 -18.63 21.32
CA LEU A 333 2.38 -17.54 20.41
C LEU A 333 1.22 -16.55 20.24
N LEU A 334 0.98 -15.73 21.26
CA LEU A 334 -0.07 -14.71 21.31
C LEU A 334 0.51 -13.32 21.17
N LEU A 335 -0.27 -12.43 20.58
CA LEU A 335 0.06 -11.02 20.46
C LEU A 335 -0.60 -10.21 21.58
N GLN A 336 0.11 -9.16 22.03
CA GLN A 336 -0.42 -8.24 23.00
C GLN A 336 -1.36 -7.25 22.33
N PRO A 337 -2.63 -7.14 22.75
CA PRO A 337 -3.51 -6.08 22.29
C PRO A 337 -2.97 -4.69 22.69
N PRO A 338 -3.25 -3.63 21.92
CA PRO A 338 -2.83 -2.29 22.28
C PRO A 338 -3.38 -1.88 23.65
N ARG A 339 -2.56 -1.24 24.48
CA ARG A 339 -2.94 -0.83 25.85
C ARG A 339 -3.97 0.29 25.90
N VAL A 340 -4.04 1.10 24.85
CA VAL A 340 -4.97 2.22 24.74
C VAL A 340 -6.29 1.74 24.18
N LYS A 341 -7.42 2.12 24.81
CA LYS A 341 -8.74 1.89 24.24
C LYS A 341 -8.79 2.55 22.86
N THR A 342 -8.91 1.74 21.82
CA THR A 342 -9.03 2.23 20.45
C THR A 342 -10.43 2.80 20.22
N LEU A 343 -10.55 3.85 19.39
CA LEU A 343 -11.84 4.31 18.90
C LEU A 343 -12.49 3.17 18.10
N LYS A 344 -13.71 2.78 18.48
CA LYS A 344 -14.43 1.62 17.90
C LYS A 344 -14.52 1.61 16.37
N THR A 345 -14.38 2.75 15.72
CA THR A 345 -14.56 2.84 14.26
C THR A 345 -13.23 2.86 13.48
N LEU A 346 -12.26 3.67 13.88
CA LEU A 346 -11.02 3.87 13.12
C LEU A 346 -9.81 3.21 13.78
N GLY A 347 -9.75 3.24 15.11
CA GLY A 347 -8.64 2.64 15.83
C GLY A 347 -8.59 1.13 15.73
N ASP A 348 -9.75 0.47 15.80
CA ASP A 348 -9.88 -0.99 15.69
C ASP A 348 -9.54 -1.50 14.28
N ARG A 349 -9.55 -0.62 13.28
CA ARG A 349 -9.15 -0.92 11.89
C ARG A 349 -7.63 -0.90 11.69
N SER A 350 -6.88 -0.26 12.59
CA SER A 350 -5.42 -0.19 12.50
C SER A 350 -4.79 -1.59 12.60
N PHE A 351 -3.66 -1.79 11.92
CA PHE A 351 -2.94 -3.07 11.96
C PHE A 351 -2.57 -3.47 13.39
N VAL A 352 -2.19 -2.51 14.24
CA VAL A 352 -1.85 -2.72 15.66
C VAL A 352 -2.99 -3.33 16.46
N ALA A 353 -4.25 -2.99 16.14
CA ALA A 353 -5.44 -3.53 16.80
C ALA A 353 -5.97 -4.79 16.09
N ALA A 354 -6.00 -4.76 14.77
CA ALA A 354 -6.55 -5.84 13.96
C ALA A 354 -5.72 -7.12 14.02
N ALA A 355 -4.38 -7.00 13.99
CA ALA A 355 -3.47 -8.14 14.00
C ALA A 355 -3.65 -9.00 15.28
N PRO A 356 -3.54 -8.46 16.51
CA PRO A 356 -3.79 -9.25 17.72
C PRO A 356 -5.22 -9.80 17.82
N ALA A 357 -6.20 -8.98 17.43
CA ALA A 357 -7.62 -9.37 17.50
C ALA A 357 -7.96 -10.58 16.61
N LEU A 358 -7.32 -10.70 15.46
CA LEU A 358 -7.48 -11.82 14.54
C LEU A 358 -6.56 -12.99 14.88
N TRP A 359 -5.28 -12.71 15.18
CA TRP A 359 -4.25 -13.70 15.44
C TRP A 359 -4.55 -14.57 16.66
N ASN A 360 -4.94 -13.93 17.77
CA ASN A 360 -5.21 -14.64 19.02
C ASN A 360 -6.45 -15.56 18.95
N LYS A 361 -7.31 -15.39 17.93
CA LYS A 361 -8.45 -16.25 17.65
C LYS A 361 -8.10 -17.46 16.77
N LEU A 362 -6.88 -17.53 16.23
CA LEU A 362 -6.48 -18.68 15.42
C LEU A 362 -6.24 -19.92 16.29
N PRO A 363 -6.54 -21.12 15.79
CA PRO A 363 -6.13 -22.36 16.43
C PRO A 363 -4.61 -22.45 16.58
N ARG A 364 -4.15 -23.07 17.67
CA ARG A 364 -2.73 -23.25 17.95
C ARG A 364 -1.99 -23.89 16.76
N ALA A 365 -2.56 -24.94 16.16
CA ALA A 365 -1.98 -25.61 15.01
C ALA A 365 -1.71 -24.69 13.81
N VAL A 366 -2.53 -23.66 13.60
CA VAL A 366 -2.31 -22.67 12.53
C VAL A 366 -1.20 -21.70 12.91
N ARG A 367 -1.20 -21.18 14.16
CA ARG A 367 -0.20 -20.20 14.63
C ARG A 367 1.24 -20.76 14.62
N TYR A 368 1.39 -22.06 14.90
CA TYR A 368 2.70 -22.75 14.95
C TYR A 368 3.14 -23.35 13.60
N SER A 369 2.61 -22.87 12.50
CA SER A 369 3.07 -23.27 11.17
C SER A 369 4.55 -22.94 10.98
N GLN A 370 5.34 -23.89 10.44
CA GLN A 370 6.79 -23.78 10.33
C GLN A 370 7.27 -22.73 9.31
N ASN A 371 6.50 -22.50 8.26
CA ASN A 371 6.87 -21.56 7.18
C ASN A 371 5.64 -20.90 6.57
N VAL A 372 5.88 -19.87 5.73
CA VAL A 372 4.84 -19.08 5.08
C VAL A 372 3.90 -19.94 4.23
N GLN A 373 4.40 -20.99 3.56
CA GLN A 373 3.57 -21.80 2.66
C GLN A 373 2.63 -22.73 3.44
N THR A 374 3.12 -23.37 4.50
CA THR A 374 2.30 -24.19 5.40
C THR A 374 1.27 -23.32 6.11
N PHE A 375 1.66 -22.13 6.58
CA PHE A 375 0.76 -21.17 7.18
C PHE A 375 -0.36 -20.76 6.22
N LYS A 376 -0.04 -20.38 4.98
CA LYS A 376 -1.03 -20.00 3.96
C LYS A 376 -2.06 -21.11 3.73
N LYS A 377 -1.61 -22.37 3.61
CA LYS A 377 -2.51 -23.52 3.41
C LYS A 377 -3.41 -23.73 4.62
N ALA A 378 -2.85 -23.80 5.82
CA ALA A 378 -3.59 -24.01 7.05
C ALA A 378 -4.58 -22.87 7.33
N LEU A 379 -4.15 -21.63 7.15
CA LEU A 379 -5.00 -20.45 7.31
C LEU A 379 -6.16 -20.44 6.30
N LYS A 380 -5.89 -20.71 5.01
CA LYS A 380 -6.94 -20.77 3.98
C LYS A 380 -7.98 -21.83 4.34
N THR A 381 -7.54 -23.03 4.74
CA THR A 381 -8.43 -24.11 5.16
C THR A 381 -9.28 -23.72 6.38
N HIS A 382 -8.64 -23.14 7.41
CA HIS A 382 -9.34 -22.68 8.60
C HIS A 382 -10.41 -21.62 8.26
N LEU A 383 -10.05 -20.58 7.51
CA LEU A 383 -10.98 -19.52 7.12
C LEU A 383 -12.08 -20.04 6.18
N PHE A 384 -11.77 -20.97 5.29
CA PHE A 384 -12.76 -21.58 4.41
C PHE A 384 -13.80 -22.39 5.18
N ARG A 385 -13.35 -23.25 6.12
CA ARG A 385 -14.28 -23.98 7.01
C ARG A 385 -15.18 -23.02 7.78
N LYS A 386 -14.59 -21.95 8.34
CA LYS A 386 -15.35 -20.92 9.07
C LYS A 386 -16.33 -20.17 8.18
N ALA A 387 -15.94 -19.83 6.94
CA ALA A 387 -16.78 -19.08 6.01
C ALA A 387 -18.04 -19.82 5.58
N TYR A 388 -17.96 -21.16 5.50
CA TYR A 388 -19.02 -22.01 4.96
C TYR A 388 -19.62 -22.95 6.01
N ASN A 389 -19.35 -22.71 7.31
CA ASN A 389 -19.84 -23.52 8.44
C ASN A 389 -19.59 -25.02 8.25
N LEU A 390 -18.44 -25.37 7.68
CA LEU A 390 -18.03 -26.75 7.52
C LEU A 390 -17.47 -27.23 8.88
N GLN A 391 -18.27 -27.93 9.64
CA GLN A 391 -17.84 -28.59 10.87
C GLN A 391 -16.75 -29.63 10.52
N ASN A 392 -15.87 -29.96 11.46
CA ASN A 392 -14.86 -30.97 11.29
C ASN A 392 -15.52 -32.30 10.85
N ILE A 393 -15.34 -32.67 9.57
CA ILE A 393 -15.45 -34.04 9.10
C ILE A 393 -14.11 -34.70 9.30
#